data_6ae929614f592240dc05581309be3db9
#
_entry.id   6ae929614f592240dc05581309be3db9
#
_cell.length_a   1.000
_cell.length_b   1.000
_cell.length_c   1.000
_cell.angle_alpha   90.00
_cell.angle_beta   90.00
_cell.angle_gamma   90.00
#
_symmetry.space_group_name_H-M   'P 1'
#
loop_
_entity.id
_entity.type
_entity.pdbx_description
1 polymer ?
#
loop_
_entity_poly.entity_id
_entity_poly.type
_entity_poly.pdbx_seq_one_letter_code
_entity_poly.pdbx_strand_id
1 'polypeptide(L)'
;MVKQGSVGPSRSGDQFHYQWAARQCLGLLTMAGGLVAVTIEGASLDEGDASTSIGDEVIDVGLYYGSEDVIAAKSIRYVQLKHSSRQAHVPWTASGFKGTIEGFAARFKELEASLGLDVLAHKVRFIFLTNRPVDGTVLEALADIAAGSTAPRHREIDELLKRYSALAGRNVQSFFSAFSVEAGEPDLWEQRNLLSQDLSAYLSEPD
;
A
#
# COMPACT_ATOMS: atom_id res chain seq x y z
N MET A 1 22.08 -8.49 -37.21
CA MET A 1 21.03 -9.14 -36.43
C MET A 1 21.05 -8.51 -35.04
N VAL A 2 20.21 -7.49 -34.79
CA VAL A 2 20.12 -6.78 -33.53
C VAL A 2 19.24 -7.64 -32.63
N LYS A 3 19.79 -8.19 -31.53
CA LYS A 3 19.00 -8.81 -30.47
C LYS A 3 18.13 -7.72 -29.83
N GLN A 4 16.83 -7.74 -30.12
CA GLN A 4 15.86 -7.03 -29.31
C GLN A 4 15.95 -7.62 -27.90
N GLY A 5 16.51 -6.84 -26.98
CA GLY A 5 16.48 -7.16 -25.58
C GLY A 5 15.04 -7.30 -25.14
N SER A 6 14.68 -8.43 -24.57
CA SER A 6 13.41 -8.64 -23.91
C SER A 6 13.27 -7.60 -22.81
N VAL A 7 12.55 -6.52 -23.11
CA VAL A 7 12.13 -5.57 -22.09
C VAL A 7 11.05 -6.28 -21.29
N GLY A 8 11.51 -6.84 -20.18
CA GLY A 8 10.82 -7.81 -19.39
C GLY A 8 9.80 -7.25 -18.40
N PRO A 9 9.45 -8.03 -17.39
CA PRO A 9 8.33 -7.84 -16.46
C PRO A 9 8.27 -6.51 -15.71
N SER A 10 9.36 -5.75 -15.60
CA SER A 10 9.39 -4.45 -14.93
C SER A 10 8.48 -3.41 -15.57
N ARG A 11 8.48 -3.29 -16.91
CA ARG A 11 7.64 -2.28 -17.58
C ARG A 11 6.14 -2.44 -17.36
N SER A 12 5.64 -3.66 -17.27
CA SER A 12 4.21 -3.87 -17.01
C SER A 12 3.85 -3.58 -15.55
N GLY A 13 4.78 -3.80 -14.63
CA GLY A 13 4.64 -3.41 -13.22
C GLY A 13 4.59 -1.90 -13.07
N ASP A 14 5.57 -1.18 -13.63
CA ASP A 14 5.63 0.27 -13.58
C ASP A 14 4.39 0.92 -14.23
N GLN A 15 3.94 0.40 -15.37
CA GLN A 15 2.72 0.88 -16.01
C GLN A 15 1.46 0.65 -15.15
N PHE A 16 1.38 -0.47 -14.44
CA PHE A 16 0.28 -0.72 -13.52
C PHE A 16 0.28 0.31 -12.38
N HIS A 17 1.45 0.59 -11.79
CA HIS A 17 1.59 1.59 -10.73
C HIS A 17 1.12 2.97 -11.20
N TYR A 18 1.60 3.43 -12.35
CA TYR A 18 1.23 4.74 -12.88
C TYR A 18 -0.25 4.86 -13.25
N GLN A 19 -0.84 3.82 -13.82
CA GLN A 19 -2.26 3.86 -14.16
C GLN A 19 -3.15 3.82 -12.92
N TRP A 20 -2.79 3.01 -11.93
CA TRP A 20 -3.50 3.01 -10.67
C TRP A 20 -3.37 4.37 -9.96
N ALA A 21 -2.16 4.91 -9.87
CA ALA A 21 -1.92 6.24 -9.28
C ALA A 21 -2.67 7.35 -10.03
N ALA A 22 -2.68 7.32 -11.38
CA ALA A 22 -3.41 8.29 -12.18
C ALA A 22 -4.91 8.28 -11.88
N ARG A 23 -5.52 7.10 -11.66
CA ARG A 23 -6.91 7.01 -11.23
C ARG A 23 -7.13 7.66 -9.86
N GLN A 24 -6.20 7.46 -8.92
CA GLN A 24 -6.28 8.14 -7.61
C GLN A 24 -6.16 9.65 -7.76
N CYS A 25 -5.29 10.13 -8.67
CA CYS A 25 -5.12 11.56 -8.93
C CYS A 25 -6.42 12.26 -9.41
N LEU A 26 -7.36 11.54 -10.03
CA LEU A 26 -8.66 12.10 -10.37
C LEU A 26 -9.42 12.58 -9.13
N GLY A 27 -9.17 11.97 -7.97
CA GLY A 27 -9.70 12.41 -6.70
C GLY A 27 -9.26 13.81 -6.27
N LEU A 28 -8.13 14.33 -6.81
CA LEU A 28 -7.68 15.71 -6.56
C LEU A 28 -8.57 16.76 -7.27
N LEU A 29 -9.30 16.34 -8.30
CA LEU A 29 -10.21 17.21 -9.06
C LEU A 29 -11.57 17.35 -8.36
N THR A 30 -11.86 16.50 -7.37
CA THR A 30 -13.10 16.56 -6.59
C THR A 30 -12.84 17.05 -5.18
N MET A 31 -13.52 18.12 -4.76
CA MET A 31 -13.44 18.55 -3.35
C MET A 31 -14.12 17.56 -2.37
N ALA A 32 -14.98 16.68 -2.87
CA ALA A 32 -15.81 15.80 -2.04
C ALA A 32 -15.03 14.73 -1.28
N GLY A 33 -13.91 14.25 -1.82
CA GLY A 33 -13.11 13.16 -1.23
C GLY A 33 -12.09 13.60 -0.19
N GLY A 34 -11.76 14.90 -0.12
CA GLY A 34 -10.76 15.45 0.78
C GLY A 34 -9.33 15.01 0.48
N LEU A 35 -9.07 14.33 -0.65
CA LEU A 35 -7.74 14.03 -1.15
C LEU A 35 -7.07 15.33 -1.59
N VAL A 36 -5.89 15.63 -1.04
CA VAL A 36 -5.17 16.90 -1.31
C VAL A 36 -3.83 16.70 -1.96
N ALA A 37 -3.20 15.51 -1.77
CA ALA A 37 -1.95 15.18 -2.42
C ALA A 37 -1.86 13.68 -2.73
N VAL A 38 -1.14 13.37 -3.80
CA VAL A 38 -0.75 12.01 -4.20
C VAL A 38 0.75 12.03 -4.46
N THR A 39 1.49 11.16 -3.79
CA THR A 39 2.91 10.94 -4.08
C THR A 39 3.09 9.65 -4.85
N ILE A 40 4.10 9.57 -5.71
CA ILE A 40 4.46 8.40 -6.49
C ILE A 40 5.93 8.09 -6.23
N GLU A 41 6.24 6.83 -5.93
CA GLU A 41 7.59 6.35 -5.61
C GLU A 41 8.18 7.02 -4.37
N GLY A 42 7.42 7.02 -3.27
CA GLY A 42 7.86 7.50 -1.96
C GLY A 42 6.81 8.28 -1.18
N ALA A 43 7.25 8.80 -0.05
CA ALA A 43 6.48 9.65 0.82
C ALA A 43 6.45 11.11 0.32
N SER A 44 5.67 11.99 0.96
CA SER A 44 5.58 13.41 0.62
C SER A 44 6.94 14.13 0.73
N LEU A 45 7.13 15.14 -0.11
CA LEU A 45 8.32 16.02 -0.08
C LEU A 45 8.49 16.74 1.27
N ASP A 46 7.37 17.01 1.98
CA ASP A 46 7.41 17.66 3.29
C ASP A 46 7.82 16.71 4.44
N GLU A 47 7.94 15.43 4.18
CA GLU A 47 8.42 14.43 5.15
C GLU A 47 9.96 14.46 5.33
N GLY A 48 10.63 15.37 4.64
CA GLY A 48 12.05 15.68 4.80
C GLY A 48 12.96 14.95 3.82
N ASP A 49 13.88 15.72 3.23
CA ASP A 49 14.96 15.28 2.32
C ASP A 49 15.94 14.27 2.96
N ALA A 50 15.69 13.80 4.13
CA ALA A 50 16.72 13.26 5.01
C ALA A 50 16.76 11.76 5.14
N SER A 51 16.11 10.98 4.35
CA SER A 51 16.50 9.57 4.28
C SER A 51 15.72 8.81 3.23
N THR A 52 16.40 8.21 2.32
CA THR A 52 16.05 6.91 1.75
C THR A 52 15.94 5.91 2.92
N SER A 53 14.91 6.08 3.75
CA SER A 53 14.62 5.08 4.77
C SER A 53 14.16 3.80 4.07
N ILE A 54 14.49 2.65 4.61
CA ILE A 54 14.05 1.34 4.09
C ILE A 54 12.53 1.32 3.90
N GLY A 55 11.80 2.13 4.65
CA GLY A 55 10.35 2.28 4.55
C GLY A 55 9.86 3.01 3.31
N ASP A 56 10.60 3.97 2.78
CA ASP A 56 10.21 4.75 1.60
C ASP A 56 10.28 3.91 0.32
N GLU A 57 11.24 2.99 0.21
CA GLU A 57 11.38 2.08 -0.93
C GLU A 57 10.18 1.14 -1.14
N VAL A 58 9.31 1.00 -0.14
CA VAL A 58 8.14 0.12 -0.20
C VAL A 58 6.87 0.89 -0.53
N ILE A 59 6.89 2.23 -0.48
CA ILE A 59 5.74 3.07 -0.76
C ILE A 59 5.73 3.41 -2.24
N ASP A 60 4.89 2.73 -3.00
CA ASP A 60 4.70 3.06 -4.42
C ASP A 60 3.81 4.30 -4.60
N VAL A 61 2.80 4.47 -3.71
CA VAL A 61 1.88 5.62 -3.73
C VAL A 61 1.51 6.05 -2.31
N GLY A 62 1.56 7.34 -2.05
CA GLY A 62 1.02 7.98 -0.85
C GLY A 62 -0.22 8.81 -1.19
N LEU A 63 -1.29 8.65 -0.41
CA LEU A 63 -2.54 9.39 -0.54
C LEU A 63 -2.77 10.20 0.72
N TYR A 64 -2.83 11.52 0.60
CA TYR A 64 -2.95 12.44 1.72
C TYR A 64 -4.31 13.14 1.70
N TYR A 65 -5.01 13.10 2.82
CA TYR A 65 -6.34 13.67 2.97
C TYR A 65 -6.33 14.83 3.96
N GLY A 66 -6.85 15.96 3.54
CA GLY A 66 -7.00 17.16 4.36
C GLY A 66 -5.76 18.06 4.46
N SER A 67 -4.56 17.51 4.36
CA SER A 67 -3.27 18.23 4.25
C SER A 67 -2.21 17.29 3.68
N GLU A 68 -1.24 17.82 2.98
CA GLU A 68 -0.05 17.09 2.51
C GLU A 68 1.00 16.90 3.62
N ASP A 69 0.95 17.71 4.66
CA ASP A 69 1.78 17.58 5.86
C ASP A 69 1.30 16.42 6.73
N VAL A 70 2.21 15.53 7.12
CA VAL A 70 1.93 14.32 7.89
C VAL A 70 1.25 14.63 9.23
N ILE A 71 1.66 15.71 9.90
CA ILE A 71 1.14 16.09 11.21
C ILE A 71 -0.27 16.68 11.06
N ALA A 72 -0.49 17.51 10.03
CA ALA A 72 -1.76 18.18 9.78
C ALA A 72 -2.78 17.32 9.01
N ALA A 73 -2.35 16.28 8.30
CA ALA A 73 -3.22 15.39 7.54
C ALA A 73 -4.32 14.78 8.43
N LYS A 74 -5.52 14.66 7.90
CA LYS A 74 -6.64 13.96 8.55
C LYS A 74 -6.45 12.44 8.48
N SER A 75 -6.01 11.95 7.33
CA SER A 75 -5.62 10.56 7.14
C SER A 75 -4.61 10.42 6.01
N ILE A 76 -3.81 9.36 6.07
CA ILE A 76 -2.78 9.03 5.09
C ILE A 76 -2.92 7.56 4.74
N ARG A 77 -2.77 7.23 3.46
CA ARG A 77 -2.69 5.84 2.99
C ARG A 77 -1.37 5.66 2.25
N TYR A 78 -0.54 4.76 2.74
CA TYR A 78 0.66 4.31 2.05
C TYR A 78 0.36 3.00 1.36
N VAL A 79 0.53 2.97 0.05
CA VAL A 79 0.17 1.82 -0.78
C VAL A 79 1.41 1.24 -1.42
N GLN A 80 1.58 -0.06 -1.29
CA GLN A 80 2.49 -0.85 -2.11
C GLN A 80 1.70 -1.62 -3.14
N LEU A 81 2.09 -1.46 -4.41
CA LEU A 81 1.45 -2.06 -5.56
C LEU A 81 2.26 -3.27 -6.05
N LYS A 82 1.65 -4.43 -6.13
CA LYS A 82 2.30 -5.66 -6.63
C LYS A 82 1.46 -6.27 -7.75
N HIS A 83 1.96 -6.14 -8.96
CA HIS A 83 1.31 -6.68 -10.16
C HIS A 83 2.10 -7.85 -10.76
N SER A 84 1.39 -8.86 -11.27
CA SER A 84 1.99 -9.93 -12.04
C SER A 84 1.05 -10.38 -13.17
N SER A 85 1.53 -10.30 -14.40
CA SER A 85 0.85 -10.89 -15.55
C SER A 85 1.09 -12.41 -15.67
N ARG A 86 2.23 -12.90 -15.18
CA ARG A 86 2.60 -14.32 -15.31
C ARG A 86 2.05 -15.19 -14.19
N GLN A 87 1.88 -14.62 -13.01
CA GLN A 87 1.47 -15.32 -11.80
C GLN A 87 0.15 -14.82 -11.24
N ALA A 88 -0.72 -14.26 -12.09
CA ALA A 88 -1.99 -13.65 -11.66
C ALA A 88 -2.88 -14.61 -10.84
N HIS A 89 -2.76 -15.92 -11.06
CA HIS A 89 -3.56 -16.93 -10.36
C HIS A 89 -2.81 -17.62 -9.20
N VAL A 90 -1.53 -17.28 -8.97
CA VAL A 90 -0.76 -17.90 -7.90
C VAL A 90 -0.93 -17.08 -6.61
N PRO A 91 -1.48 -17.66 -5.54
CA PRO A 91 -1.69 -16.93 -4.30
C PRO A 91 -0.38 -16.41 -3.68
N TRP A 92 -0.44 -15.23 -3.07
CA TRP A 92 0.59 -14.75 -2.18
C TRP A 92 0.59 -15.59 -0.90
N THR A 93 1.77 -16.07 -0.53
CA THR A 93 2.02 -16.77 0.73
C THR A 93 2.68 -15.84 1.75
N ALA A 94 2.73 -16.21 3.02
CA ALA A 94 3.32 -15.40 4.07
C ALA A 94 4.75 -14.91 3.77
N SER A 95 5.58 -15.74 3.12
CA SER A 95 6.94 -15.36 2.73
C SER A 95 6.98 -14.22 1.72
N GLY A 96 5.97 -14.09 0.88
CA GLY A 96 5.85 -13.02 -0.12
C GLY A 96 5.61 -11.63 0.48
N PHE A 97 5.13 -11.58 1.72
CA PHE A 97 4.89 -10.32 2.43
C PHE A 97 6.11 -9.78 3.18
N LYS A 98 7.22 -10.54 3.22
CA LYS A 98 8.38 -10.18 4.04
C LYS A 98 8.83 -8.73 3.82
N GLY A 99 9.25 -8.38 2.61
CA GLY A 99 9.75 -7.03 2.32
C GLY A 99 8.72 -5.92 2.57
N THR A 100 7.45 -6.18 2.23
CA THR A 100 6.34 -5.25 2.49
C THR A 100 6.20 -4.96 3.98
N ILE A 101 6.12 -6.02 4.79
CA ILE A 101 5.95 -5.89 6.25
C ILE A 101 7.18 -5.22 6.88
N GLU A 102 8.39 -5.61 6.47
CA GLU A 102 9.63 -4.99 6.94
C GLU A 102 9.66 -3.49 6.66
N GLY A 103 9.38 -3.08 5.42
CA GLY A 103 9.39 -1.68 5.03
C GLY A 103 8.28 -0.86 5.69
N PHE A 104 7.03 -1.32 5.65
CA PHE A 104 5.93 -0.63 6.31
C PHE A 104 6.09 -0.56 7.83
N ALA A 105 6.65 -1.59 8.49
CA ALA A 105 6.93 -1.55 9.92
C ALA A 105 8.05 -0.56 10.25
N ALA A 106 9.05 -0.39 9.39
CA ALA A 106 10.07 0.64 9.54
C ALA A 106 9.44 2.03 9.48
N ARG A 107 8.60 2.28 8.46
CA ARG A 107 7.86 3.55 8.34
C ARG A 107 6.91 3.78 9.51
N PHE A 108 6.23 2.74 9.98
CA PHE A 108 5.39 2.82 11.18
C PHE A 108 6.16 3.31 12.41
N LYS A 109 7.39 2.81 12.65
CA LYS A 109 8.23 3.26 13.77
C LYS A 109 8.62 4.73 13.67
N GLU A 110 8.95 5.21 12.47
CA GLU A 110 9.28 6.62 12.25
C GLU A 110 8.08 7.53 12.54
N LEU A 111 6.90 7.14 12.04
CA LEU A 111 5.67 7.89 12.27
C LEU A 111 5.22 7.82 13.73
N GLU A 112 5.42 6.69 14.40
CA GLU A 112 5.14 6.56 15.84
C GLU A 112 5.95 7.55 16.67
N ALA A 113 7.22 7.72 16.33
CA ALA A 113 8.09 8.65 17.05
C ALA A 113 7.62 10.11 16.94
N SER A 114 6.99 10.50 15.82
CA SER A 114 6.52 11.86 15.56
C SER A 114 5.06 12.09 15.95
N LEU A 115 4.17 11.12 15.72
CA LEU A 115 2.72 11.27 15.91
C LEU A 115 2.23 10.67 17.25
N GLY A 116 2.97 9.70 17.79
CA GLY A 116 2.50 8.83 18.87
C GLY A 116 1.53 7.75 18.37
N LEU A 117 1.49 6.63 19.11
CA LEU A 117 0.80 5.41 18.72
C LEU A 117 -0.71 5.60 18.51
N ASP A 118 -1.37 6.33 19.39
CA ASP A 118 -2.83 6.51 19.36
C ASP A 118 -3.26 7.33 18.12
N VAL A 119 -2.54 8.38 17.78
CA VAL A 119 -2.80 9.19 16.58
C VAL A 119 -2.54 8.39 15.33
N LEU A 120 -1.39 7.69 15.27
CA LEU A 120 -1.00 6.89 14.12
C LEU A 120 -2.03 5.82 13.80
N ALA A 121 -2.53 5.08 14.80
CA ALA A 121 -3.50 4.00 14.60
C ALA A 121 -4.80 4.45 13.92
N HIS A 122 -5.19 5.70 14.06
CA HIS A 122 -6.39 6.28 13.44
C HIS A 122 -6.11 7.01 12.13
N LYS A 123 -4.91 7.57 11.99
CA LYS A 123 -4.53 8.44 10.88
C LYS A 123 -3.95 7.69 9.70
N VAL A 124 -3.13 6.65 9.93
CA VAL A 124 -2.34 6.02 8.88
C VAL A 124 -2.87 4.62 8.55
N ARG A 125 -2.85 4.29 7.25
CA ARG A 125 -3.11 2.94 6.74
C ARG A 125 -1.98 2.52 5.81
N PHE A 126 -1.54 1.28 5.96
CA PHE A 126 -0.56 0.62 5.11
C PHE A 126 -1.28 -0.43 4.29
N ILE A 127 -1.24 -0.31 2.97
CA ILE A 127 -2.05 -1.11 2.05
C ILE A 127 -1.12 -1.88 1.11
N PHE A 128 -1.20 -3.20 1.18
CA PHE A 128 -0.64 -4.07 0.14
C PHE A 128 -1.71 -4.35 -0.89
N LEU A 129 -1.53 -3.85 -2.11
CA LEU A 129 -2.50 -3.96 -3.19
C LEU A 129 -1.95 -4.83 -4.32
N THR A 130 -2.73 -5.80 -4.79
CA THR A 130 -2.26 -6.76 -5.79
C THR A 130 -3.40 -7.31 -6.67
N ASN A 131 -3.07 -7.60 -7.93
CA ASN A 131 -3.97 -8.32 -8.83
C ASN A 131 -3.99 -9.85 -8.59
N ARG A 132 -3.15 -10.36 -7.67
CA ARG A 132 -3.07 -11.79 -7.35
C ARG A 132 -3.96 -12.12 -6.16
N PRO A 133 -4.47 -13.36 -6.07
CA PRO A 133 -5.10 -13.84 -4.85
C PRO A 133 -4.08 -13.90 -3.69
N VAL A 134 -4.58 -13.93 -2.48
CA VAL A 134 -3.79 -14.15 -1.26
C VAL A 134 -4.29 -15.42 -0.58
N ASP A 135 -3.38 -16.21 -0.05
CA ASP A 135 -3.72 -17.41 0.71
C ASP A 135 -4.62 -17.05 1.90
N GLY A 136 -5.74 -17.75 2.03
CA GLY A 136 -6.71 -17.50 3.09
C GLY A 136 -6.12 -17.63 4.49
N THR A 137 -5.18 -18.54 4.69
CA THR A 137 -4.48 -18.72 5.98
C THR A 137 -3.65 -17.50 6.37
N VAL A 138 -3.09 -16.78 5.38
CA VAL A 138 -2.37 -15.52 5.62
C VAL A 138 -3.32 -14.42 6.03
N LEU A 139 -4.47 -14.28 5.34
CA LEU A 139 -5.47 -13.27 5.68
C LEU A 139 -6.04 -13.51 7.09
N GLU A 140 -6.29 -14.77 7.44
CA GLU A 140 -6.74 -15.15 8.77
C GLU A 140 -5.70 -14.86 9.86
N ALA A 141 -4.42 -15.13 9.58
CA ALA A 141 -3.33 -14.79 10.51
C ALA A 141 -3.18 -13.28 10.70
N LEU A 142 -3.24 -12.49 9.62
CA LEU A 142 -3.23 -11.03 9.70
C LEU A 142 -4.38 -10.50 10.56
N ALA A 143 -5.59 -11.04 10.38
CA ALA A 143 -6.75 -10.66 11.17
C ALA A 143 -6.59 -11.03 12.66
N ASP A 144 -6.04 -12.21 12.97
CA ASP A 144 -5.78 -12.65 14.35
C ASP A 144 -4.75 -11.75 15.03
N ILE A 145 -3.68 -11.35 14.34
CA ILE A 145 -2.67 -10.42 14.88
C ILE A 145 -3.29 -9.05 15.14
N ALA A 146 -4.05 -8.52 14.19
CA ALA A 146 -4.72 -7.23 14.31
C ALA A 146 -5.71 -7.21 15.49
N ALA A 147 -6.41 -8.32 15.70
CA ALA A 147 -7.33 -8.48 16.83
C ALA A 147 -6.61 -8.71 18.19
N GLY A 148 -5.29 -8.92 18.18
CA GLY A 148 -4.54 -9.26 19.39
C GLY A 148 -4.87 -10.64 19.96
N SER A 149 -5.22 -11.60 19.09
CA SER A 149 -5.60 -12.96 19.48
C SER A 149 -4.46 -13.65 20.24
N THR A 150 -4.79 -14.23 21.38
CA THR A 150 -3.87 -15.06 22.18
C THR A 150 -3.84 -16.53 21.73
N ALA A 151 -4.81 -16.92 20.87
CA ALA A 151 -4.92 -18.25 20.29
C ALA A 151 -5.15 -18.16 18.78
N PRO A 152 -4.10 -17.79 17.99
CA PRO A 152 -4.25 -17.60 16.56
C PRO A 152 -4.56 -18.93 15.85
N ARG A 153 -5.38 -18.87 14.80
CA ARG A 153 -5.76 -20.03 13.97
C ARG A 153 -4.57 -20.66 13.26
N HIS A 154 -3.60 -19.83 12.84
CA HIS A 154 -2.42 -20.22 12.07
C HIS A 154 -1.14 -19.76 12.76
N ARG A 155 -0.80 -20.42 13.86
CA ARG A 155 0.28 -19.99 14.77
C ARG A 155 1.63 -19.78 14.08
N GLU A 156 2.05 -20.69 13.19
CA GLU A 156 3.33 -20.57 12.50
C GLU A 156 3.38 -19.36 11.57
N ILE A 157 2.28 -19.07 10.86
CA ILE A 157 2.15 -17.90 9.99
C ILE A 157 2.10 -16.63 10.84
N ASP A 158 1.34 -16.62 11.92
CA ASP A 158 1.25 -15.51 12.87
C ASP A 158 2.64 -15.12 13.40
N GLU A 159 3.41 -16.10 13.91
CA GLU A 159 4.76 -15.90 14.42
C GLU A 159 5.73 -15.40 13.32
N LEU A 160 5.57 -15.89 12.10
CA LEU A 160 6.37 -15.48 10.95
C LEU A 160 6.11 -14.02 10.58
N LEU A 161 4.86 -13.62 10.44
CA LEU A 161 4.46 -12.24 10.10
C LEU A 161 4.89 -11.25 11.18
N LYS A 162 4.70 -11.59 12.46
CA LYS A 162 5.18 -10.78 13.59
C LYS A 162 6.70 -10.58 13.54
N ARG A 163 7.45 -11.65 13.25
CA ARG A 163 8.91 -11.59 13.12
C ARG A 163 9.35 -10.67 11.98
N TYR A 164 8.64 -10.65 10.84
CA TYR A 164 8.94 -9.73 9.75
C TYR A 164 8.78 -8.26 10.15
N SER A 165 7.81 -7.94 10.98
CA SER A 165 7.62 -6.56 11.43
C SER A 165 8.74 -6.06 12.34
N ALA A 166 9.45 -6.96 13.02
CA ALA A 166 10.44 -6.64 14.06
C ALA A 166 9.91 -5.64 15.10
N LEU A 167 8.58 -5.65 15.33
CA LEU A 167 7.89 -4.86 16.35
C LEU A 167 7.68 -5.69 17.60
N ALA A 168 7.41 -5.02 18.72
CA ALA A 168 7.16 -5.68 20.01
C ALA A 168 6.00 -5.01 20.78
N GLY A 169 5.41 -5.74 21.70
CA GLY A 169 4.37 -5.23 22.58
C GLY A 169 3.13 -4.74 21.81
N ARG A 170 2.62 -3.58 22.21
CA ARG A 170 1.42 -2.95 21.60
C ARG A 170 1.62 -2.55 20.15
N ASN A 171 2.85 -2.28 19.73
CA ASN A 171 3.16 -1.83 18.39
C ASN A 171 2.84 -2.90 17.34
N VAL A 172 3.00 -4.19 17.67
CA VAL A 172 2.64 -5.30 16.78
C VAL A 172 1.16 -5.21 16.42
N GLN A 173 0.30 -5.21 17.40
CA GLN A 173 -1.15 -5.16 17.18
C GLN A 173 -1.56 -3.87 16.45
N SER A 174 -1.04 -2.72 16.88
CA SER A 174 -1.36 -1.42 16.26
C SER A 174 -0.93 -1.35 14.80
N PHE A 175 0.26 -1.87 14.47
CA PHE A 175 0.73 -1.94 13.09
C PHE A 175 -0.18 -2.83 12.22
N PHE A 176 -0.46 -4.06 12.68
CA PHE A 176 -1.29 -4.98 11.89
C PHE A 176 -2.76 -4.53 11.83
N SER A 177 -3.25 -3.75 12.79
CA SER A 177 -4.57 -3.09 12.70
C SER A 177 -4.59 -1.96 11.66
N ALA A 178 -3.45 -1.33 11.38
CA ALA A 178 -3.28 -0.31 10.34
C ALA A 178 -2.90 -0.91 8.98
N PHE A 179 -2.49 -2.18 8.92
CA PHE A 179 -2.09 -2.89 7.71
C PHE A 179 -3.29 -3.62 7.09
N SER A 180 -3.47 -3.48 5.79
CA SER A 180 -4.52 -4.18 5.04
C SER A 180 -3.98 -4.77 3.74
N VAL A 181 -4.69 -5.79 3.25
CA VAL A 181 -4.41 -6.45 1.98
C VAL A 181 -5.63 -6.29 1.08
N GLU A 182 -5.41 -5.69 -0.09
CA GLU A 182 -6.40 -5.54 -1.15
C GLU A 182 -5.97 -6.43 -2.33
N ALA A 183 -6.63 -7.57 -2.47
CA ALA A 183 -6.34 -8.57 -3.49
C ALA A 183 -7.39 -8.55 -4.60
N GLY A 184 -6.99 -9.04 -5.80
CA GLY A 184 -7.91 -9.11 -6.93
C GLY A 184 -8.13 -7.77 -7.64
N GLU A 185 -7.20 -6.83 -7.46
CA GLU A 185 -7.21 -5.58 -8.23
C GLU A 185 -7.22 -5.89 -9.74
N PRO A 186 -7.96 -5.13 -10.56
CA PRO A 186 -7.95 -5.27 -12.01
C PRO A 186 -6.54 -5.29 -12.60
N ASP A 187 -6.33 -6.06 -13.65
CA ASP A 187 -5.03 -6.14 -14.31
C ASP A 187 -4.66 -4.84 -15.04
N LEU A 188 -3.46 -4.77 -15.60
CA LEU A 188 -2.97 -3.58 -16.29
C LEU A 188 -3.91 -3.09 -17.39
N TRP A 189 -4.52 -4.00 -18.16
CA TRP A 189 -5.41 -3.64 -19.26
C TRP A 189 -6.75 -3.10 -18.74
N GLU A 190 -7.29 -3.73 -17.73
CA GLU A 190 -8.51 -3.30 -17.05
C GLU A 190 -8.30 -1.95 -16.34
N GLN A 191 -7.16 -1.72 -15.67
CA GLN A 191 -6.80 -0.43 -15.09
C GLN A 191 -6.82 0.69 -16.13
N ARG A 192 -6.29 0.42 -17.33
CA ARG A 192 -6.30 1.39 -18.42
C ARG A 192 -7.72 1.71 -18.89
N ASN A 193 -8.57 0.70 -18.99
CA ASN A 193 -9.97 0.91 -19.39
C ASN A 193 -10.73 1.71 -18.33
N LEU A 194 -10.53 1.38 -17.05
CA LEU A 194 -11.12 2.11 -15.94
C LEU A 194 -10.66 3.57 -15.91
N LEU A 195 -9.37 3.84 -16.09
CA LEU A 195 -8.86 5.20 -16.19
C LEU A 195 -9.51 5.98 -17.33
N SER A 196 -9.69 5.34 -18.49
CA SER A 196 -10.35 5.99 -19.64
C SER A 196 -11.84 6.28 -19.37
N GLN A 197 -12.53 5.38 -18.66
CA GLN A 197 -13.92 5.57 -18.26
C GLN A 197 -14.05 6.70 -17.23
N ASP A 198 -13.19 6.69 -16.20
CA ASP A 198 -13.17 7.70 -15.15
C ASP A 198 -12.91 9.10 -15.75
N LEU A 199 -11.94 9.23 -16.65
CA LEU A 199 -11.66 10.47 -17.39
C LEU A 199 -12.85 10.93 -18.25
N SER A 200 -13.50 10.00 -18.95
CA SER A 200 -14.66 10.33 -19.79
C SER A 200 -15.84 10.82 -18.94
N ALA A 201 -16.05 10.24 -17.76
CA ALA A 201 -17.08 10.71 -16.85
C ALA A 201 -16.80 12.15 -16.39
N TYR A 202 -15.55 12.46 -16.04
CA TYR A 202 -15.13 13.82 -15.68
C TYR A 202 -15.36 14.87 -16.77
N LEU A 203 -15.06 14.50 -18.01
CA LEU A 203 -15.19 15.41 -19.16
C LEU A 203 -16.65 15.59 -19.61
N SER A 204 -17.55 14.72 -19.15
CA SER A 204 -18.97 14.72 -19.52
C SER A 204 -19.88 15.41 -18.48
N GLU A 205 -19.36 15.75 -17.31
CA GLU A 205 -20.12 16.51 -16.32
C GLU A 205 -20.29 17.96 -16.81
N PRO A 206 -21.52 18.46 -17.04
CA PRO A 206 -21.71 19.87 -17.36
C PRO A 206 -21.41 20.73 -16.12
N ASP A 207 -20.71 21.85 -16.33
CA ASP A 207 -20.48 22.91 -15.35
C ASP A 207 -21.76 23.40 -14.66
#